data_f1ec1da42d45c84c23d705b576aef40a
#
_entry.id   f1ec1da42d45c84c23d705b576aef40a
#
_cell.length_a   1.000
_cell.length_b   1.000
_cell.length_c   1.000
_cell.angle_alpha   90.00
_cell.angle_beta   90.00
_cell.angle_gamma   90.00
#
_symmetry.space_group_name_H-M   'P 1'
#
loop_
_entity.id
_entity.type
_entity.pdbx_description
1 polymer ?
#
loop_
_entity_poly.entity_id
_entity_poly.type
_entity_poly.pdbx_seq_one_letter_code
_entity_poly.pdbx_strand_id
1 'polypeptide(L)' 'MYTIYEVKNGVHTSWADCDILTYAMQICNAVSQINHSHMIVVNECDSLIMYDIGSHYDPDERLVII' A
#
# COMPACT_ATOMS: atom_id res chain seq x y z
N MET A 1 11.17 10.96 -0.50
CA MET A 1 10.60 10.09 -1.53
C MET A 1 9.64 9.09 -0.92
N TYR A 2 8.61 8.74 -1.62
CA TYR A 2 7.59 7.82 -1.14
C TYR A 2 7.59 6.58 -2.02
N THR A 3 7.52 5.40 -1.39
CA THR A 3 7.45 4.13 -2.11
C THR A 3 6.05 3.56 -1.97
N ILE A 4 5.49 3.13 -3.09
CA ILE A 4 4.17 2.49 -3.15
C ILE A 4 4.38 0.99 -3.14
N TYR A 5 3.72 0.31 -2.20
CA TYR A 5 3.78 -1.15 -2.08
C TYR A 5 2.39 -1.75 -2.24
N GLU A 6 2.36 -2.90 -2.88
CA GLU A 6 1.20 -3.79 -2.82
C GLU A 6 1.45 -4.81 -1.73
N VAL A 7 0.48 -4.98 -0.83
CA VAL A 7 0.57 -5.94 0.26
C VAL A 7 -0.33 -7.12 -0.07
N LYS A 8 0.26 -8.31 -0.14
CA LYS A 8 -0.49 -9.51 -0.46
C LYS A 8 0.07 -10.67 0.35
N ASN A 9 -0.79 -11.32 1.12
CA ASN A 9 -0.41 -12.44 1.97
C ASN A 9 0.76 -12.08 2.89
N GLY A 10 0.75 -10.87 3.42
CA GLY A 10 1.81 -10.38 4.29
C GLY A 10 3.10 -9.98 3.59
N VAL A 11 3.14 -10.08 2.26
CA VAL A 11 4.33 -9.75 1.47
C VAL A 11 4.15 -8.37 0.85
N HIS A 12 5.17 -7.52 1.02
CA HIS A 12 5.20 -6.18 0.44
C HIS A 12 5.97 -6.20 -0.87
N THR A 13 5.30 -5.89 -1.96
CA THR A 13 5.92 -5.81 -3.27
C THR A 13 5.99 -4.36 -3.71
N SER A 14 7.19 -3.89 -4.01
CA SER A 14 7.40 -2.51 -4.46
C SER A 14 6.77 -2.30 -5.83
N TRP A 15 5.95 -1.26 -5.94
CA TRP A 15 5.25 -0.90 -7.17
C TRP A 15 5.92 0.24 -7.90
N ALA A 16 6.16 1.34 -7.18
CA ALA A 16 6.73 2.55 -7.78
C ALA A 16 7.22 3.49 -6.69
N ASP A 17 8.07 4.42 -7.08
CA ASP A 17 8.51 5.52 -6.23
C ASP A 17 7.90 6.82 -6.73
N CYS A 18 7.61 7.74 -5.80
CA CYS A 18 7.01 9.01 -6.12
C CYS A 18 7.54 10.08 -5.18
N ASP A 19 7.84 11.26 -5.70
CA ASP A 19 8.33 12.37 -4.89
C ASP A 19 7.22 13.13 -4.18
N ILE A 20 5.98 13.01 -4.68
CA ILE A 20 4.86 13.79 -4.20
C ILE A 20 3.83 12.84 -3.57
N LEU A 21 3.55 13.05 -2.29
CA LEU A 21 2.64 12.18 -1.53
C LEU A 21 1.24 12.12 -2.16
N THR A 22 0.72 13.25 -2.63
CA THR A 22 -0.61 13.30 -3.22
C THR A 22 -0.71 12.39 -4.45
N TYR A 23 0.31 12.37 -5.28
CA TYR A 23 0.33 11.48 -6.45
C TYR A 23 0.43 10.02 -6.03
N ALA A 24 1.25 9.73 -5.03
CA ALA A 24 1.37 8.37 -4.51
C ALA A 24 0.03 7.87 -3.99
N MET A 25 -0.70 8.71 -3.27
CA MET A 25 -2.03 8.37 -2.76
C MET A 25 -3.03 8.11 -3.88
N GLN A 26 -3.00 8.93 -4.94
CA GLN A 26 -3.89 8.74 -6.09
C GLN A 26 -3.61 7.43 -6.81
N ILE A 27 -2.35 7.08 -6.96
CA ILE A 27 -1.97 5.81 -7.57
C ILE A 27 -2.47 4.64 -6.71
N CYS A 28 -2.29 4.72 -5.40
CA CYS A 28 -2.78 3.69 -4.48
C CYS A 28 -4.29 3.52 -4.59
N ASN A 29 -5.04 4.62 -4.63
CA ASN A 29 -6.49 4.56 -4.76
C ASN A 29 -6.91 3.85 -6.05
N ALA A 30 -6.29 4.24 -7.16
CA ALA A 30 -6.63 3.67 -8.46
C ALA A 30 -6.31 2.17 -8.52
N VAL A 31 -5.11 1.79 -8.10
CA VAL A 31 -4.69 0.39 -8.16
C VAL A 31 -5.50 -0.46 -7.20
N SER A 32 -5.76 0.04 -6.00
CA SER A 32 -6.56 -0.69 -5.03
C SER A 32 -7.96 -1.00 -5.57
N GLN A 33 -8.59 -0.02 -6.24
CA GLN A 33 -9.92 -0.21 -6.78
C GLN A 33 -9.94 -1.14 -7.99
N ILE A 34 -8.97 -0.98 -8.88
CA ILE A 34 -8.93 -1.75 -10.13
C ILE A 34 -8.53 -3.20 -9.85
N ASN A 35 -7.53 -3.41 -9.02
CA ASN A 35 -6.98 -4.75 -8.77
C ASN A 35 -7.54 -5.39 -7.51
N HIS A 36 -8.37 -4.70 -6.75
CA HIS A 36 -8.83 -5.17 -5.44
C HIS A 36 -7.65 -5.57 -4.56
N SER A 37 -6.70 -4.66 -4.41
CA SER A 37 -5.45 -4.90 -3.70
C SER A 37 -5.31 -3.99 -2.51
N HIS A 38 -4.58 -4.47 -1.49
CA HIS A 38 -4.15 -3.66 -0.37
C HIS A 38 -2.90 -2.90 -0.78
N MET A 39 -2.97 -1.57 -0.74
CA MET A 39 -1.87 -0.69 -1.17
C MET A 39 -1.47 0.25 -0.03
N ILE A 40 -0.18 0.47 0.11
CA ILE A 40 0.34 1.41 1.11
C ILE A 40 1.38 2.33 0.48
N VAL A 41 1.54 3.50 1.08
CA VAL A 41 2.62 4.44 0.76
C VAL A 41 3.52 4.56 1.99
N VAL A 42 4.80 4.34 1.79
CA VAL A 42 5.80 4.42 2.86
C VAL A 42 6.75 5.58 2.58
N ASN A 43 6.98 6.41 3.58
CA ASN A 43 8.01 7.45 3.51
C ASN A 43 9.38 6.80 3.75
N GLU A 44 10.24 6.85 2.75
CA GLU A 44 11.55 6.18 2.83
C GLU A 44 12.50 6.81 3.85
N CYS A 45 12.27 8.06 4.23
CA CYS A 45 13.15 8.73 5.19
C CYS A 45 13.04 8.15 6.59
N ASP A 46 11.81 7.80 7.01
CA ASP A 46 11.55 7.33 8.37
C ASP A 46 10.82 5.99 8.40
N SER A 47 10.56 5.41 7.25
CA SER A 47 9.88 4.12 7.10
C SER A 47 8.46 4.09 7.68
N LEU A 48 7.83 5.25 7.80
CA LEU A 48 6.46 5.34 8.27
C LEU A 48 5.47 5.14 7.14
N ILE A 49 4.38 4.45 7.44
CA ILE A 49 3.27 4.29 6.51
C ILE A 49 2.48 5.59 6.50
N MET A 50 2.46 6.24 5.33
CA MET A 50 1.80 7.53 5.16
C MET A 50 0.37 7.39 4.67
N TYR A 51 0.04 6.27 4.05
CA TYR A 51 -1.28 6.03 3.49
C TYR A 51 -1.51 4.53 3.36
N ASP A 52 -2.74 4.10 3.64
CA ASP A 52 -3.10 2.68 3.65
C ASP A 52 -4.53 2.57 3.15
N ILE A 53 -4.74 1.81 2.09
CA ILE A 53 -6.06 1.63 1.51
C ILE A 53 -6.24 0.19 1.00
N GLY A 54 -7.45 -0.32 1.13
CA GLY A 54 -7.78 -1.63 0.58
C GLY A 54 -7.35 -2.81 1.45
N SER A 55 -7.10 -2.59 2.74
CA SER A 55 -6.69 -3.67 3.64
C SER A 55 -7.71 -4.82 3.67
N HIS A 56 -8.98 -4.51 3.43
CA HIS A 56 -10.03 -5.53 3.42
C HIS A 56 -9.95 -6.50 2.25
N TYR A 57 -9.12 -6.18 1.24
CA TYR A 57 -8.87 -7.09 0.12
C TYR A 57 -7.80 -8.14 0.44
N ASP A 58 -7.04 -7.96 1.52
CA ASP A 58 -5.99 -8.90 1.89
C ASP A 58 -6.53 -9.88 2.93
N PRO A 59 -6.80 -11.13 2.56
CA PRO A 59 -7.38 -12.11 3.48
C PRO A 59 -6.46 -12.49 4.63
N ASP A 60 -5.15 -12.33 4.48
CA ASP A 60 -4.20 -12.72 5.51
C ASP A 60 -4.30 -11.88 6.75
N GLU A 61 -4.73 -10.64 6.64
CA GLU A 61 -4.89 -9.79 7.81
C GLU A 61 -5.93 -10.32 8.78
N ARG A 62 -6.85 -11.13 8.29
CA ARG A 62 -7.87 -11.74 9.13
C ARG A 62 -7.36 -12.94 9.90
N LEU A 63 -6.35 -13.61 9.37
CA LEU A 63 -5.81 -14.83 9.97
C LEU A 63 -4.98 -14.54 11.20
N VAL A 64 -4.40 -13.36 11.26
CA VAL A 64 -3.55 -12.94 12.36
C VAL A 64 -4.30 -12.86 13.68
N ILE A 65 -5.61 -12.71 13.61
CA ILE A 65 -6.46 -12.53 14.79
C ILE A 65 -6.75 -13.84 15.48
N ILE A 66 -6.56 -14.91 14.79
CA ILE A 66 -6.81 -16.25 15.33
C ILE A 66 -5.61 -16.74 16.13
#